data_8ed7f17dc43da0c82fb7d8913c36e4ca
#
_entry.id   8ed7f17dc43da0c82fb7d8913c36e4ca
#
_cell.length_a   1.000
_cell.length_b   1.000
_cell.length_c   1.000
_cell.angle_alpha   90.00
_cell.angle_beta   90.00
_cell.angle_gamma   90.00
#
_symmetry.space_group_name_H-M   'P 1'
#
loop_
_entity.id
_entity.type
_entity.pdbx_description
1 polymer ?
#
loop_
_entity_poly.entity_id
_entity_poly.type
_entity_poly.pdbx_seq_one_letter_code
_entity_poly.pdbx_strand_id
1 'polypeptide(L)' 'MKAKEIKEMTNDELAAKLVSLKEELFNLRFRHATGQLENPNVISGVKKDIARVKTVIREREIKA' A
#
# COMPACT_ATOMS: atom_id res chain seq x y z
N MET A 1 -6.80 4.57 1.47
CA MET A 1 -7.23 3.71 2.62
C MET A 1 -7.30 4.52 3.89
N LYS A 2 -8.31 4.25 4.69
CA LYS A 2 -8.45 4.89 5.99
C LYS A 2 -7.66 4.11 7.04
N ALA A 3 -7.03 4.82 7.97
CA ALA A 3 -6.24 4.20 9.04
C ALA A 3 -7.07 3.21 9.86
N LYS A 4 -8.35 3.52 10.09
CA LYS A 4 -9.26 2.64 10.83
C LYS A 4 -9.41 1.28 10.15
N GLU A 5 -9.57 1.26 8.83
CA GLU A 5 -9.70 0.02 8.06
C GLU A 5 -8.46 -0.85 8.20
N ILE A 6 -7.29 -0.23 8.14
CA ILE A 6 -6.02 -0.94 8.28
C ILE A 6 -5.88 -1.55 9.67
N LYS A 7 -6.26 -0.81 10.70
CA LYS A 7 -6.17 -1.28 12.09
C LYS A 7 -7.11 -2.44 12.41
N GLU A 8 -8.19 -2.57 11.66
CA GLU A 8 -9.15 -3.67 11.83
C GLU A 8 -8.74 -4.95 11.12
N MET A 9 -7.74 -4.90 10.25
CA MET A 9 -7.26 -6.07 9.52
C MET A 9 -6.46 -7.02 10.39
N THR A 10 -6.58 -8.33 10.10
CA THR A 10 -5.72 -9.34 10.72
C THR A 10 -4.31 -9.22 10.16
N ASN A 11 -3.33 -9.87 10.82
CA ASN A 11 -1.95 -9.86 10.34
C ASN A 11 -1.83 -10.46 8.93
N ASP A 12 -2.56 -11.53 8.66
CA ASP A 12 -2.56 -12.17 7.33
C ASP A 12 -3.16 -11.26 6.28
N GLU A 13 -4.23 -10.54 6.62
CA GLU A 13 -4.85 -9.57 5.72
C GLU A 13 -3.91 -8.41 5.42
N LEU A 14 -3.18 -7.93 6.42
CA LEU A 14 -2.20 -6.87 6.24
C LEU A 14 -1.07 -7.29 5.31
N ALA A 15 -0.55 -8.50 5.49
CA ALA A 15 0.50 -9.04 4.64
C ALA A 15 0.04 -9.15 3.18
N ALA A 16 -1.17 -9.70 2.97
CA ALA A 16 -1.75 -9.82 1.63
C ALA A 16 -2.00 -8.44 1.01
N LYS A 17 -2.48 -7.49 1.80
CA LYS A 17 -2.72 -6.13 1.32
C LYS A 17 -1.43 -5.45 0.89
N LEU A 18 -0.37 -5.65 1.66
CA LEU A 18 0.94 -5.07 1.34
C LEU A 18 1.46 -5.60 -0.01
N VAL A 19 1.36 -6.90 -0.24
CA VAL A 19 1.77 -7.51 -1.51
C VAL A 19 0.95 -6.93 -2.66
N SER A 20 -0.36 -6.86 -2.50
CA SER A 20 -1.27 -6.32 -3.51
C SER A 20 -0.93 -4.86 -3.85
N LEU A 21 -0.66 -4.04 -2.83
CA LEU A 21 -0.31 -2.63 -3.03
C LEU A 21 1.04 -2.48 -3.74
N LYS A 22 2.01 -3.34 -3.45
CA LYS A 22 3.31 -3.31 -4.13
C LYS A 22 3.17 -3.68 -5.59
N GLU A 23 2.35 -4.66 -5.92
CA GLU A 23 2.07 -5.04 -7.30
C GLU A 23 1.38 -3.90 -8.05
N GLU A 24 0.41 -3.26 -7.41
CA GLU A 24 -0.28 -2.09 -7.97
C GLU A 24 0.69 -0.96 -8.24
N LEU A 25 1.60 -0.68 -7.30
CA LEU A 25 2.61 0.36 -7.47
C LEU A 25 3.52 0.05 -8.65
N PHE A 26 3.97 -1.20 -8.79
CA PHE A 26 4.80 -1.62 -9.91
C PHE A 26 4.08 -1.39 -11.24
N ASN A 27 2.82 -1.80 -11.34
CA ASN A 27 2.03 -1.64 -12.55
C ASN A 27 1.81 -0.16 -12.90
N LEU A 28 1.54 0.67 -11.89
CA LEU A 28 1.36 2.11 -12.11
C LEU A 28 2.65 2.77 -12.59
N ARG A 29 3.78 2.40 -12.01
CA ARG A 29 5.08 2.92 -12.44
C ARG A 29 5.39 2.51 -13.88
N PHE A 30 5.08 1.28 -14.24
CA PHE A 30 5.26 0.79 -15.60
C PHE A 30 4.40 1.60 -16.58
N ARG A 31 3.14 1.81 -16.26
CA ARG A 31 2.24 2.61 -17.10
C ARG A 31 2.73 4.05 -17.23
N HIS A 32 3.23 4.61 -16.15
CA HIS A 32 3.77 5.97 -16.18
C HIS A 32 4.98 6.04 -17.12
N ALA A 33 5.88 5.08 -17.04
CA ALA A 33 7.07 5.03 -17.87
C ALA A 33 6.74 4.88 -19.37
N THR A 34 5.63 4.19 -19.68
CA THR A 34 5.19 3.99 -21.08
C THR A 34 4.24 5.09 -21.56
N GLY A 35 3.96 6.09 -20.73
CA GLY A 35 3.07 7.20 -21.10
C GLY A 35 1.59 6.85 -21.07
N GLN A 36 1.21 5.71 -20.50
CA GLN A 36 -0.19 5.26 -20.44
C GLN A 36 -0.94 5.73 -19.21
N LEU A 37 -0.25 6.31 -18.24
CA LEU A 37 -0.87 6.78 -17.00
C LEU A 37 -1.28 8.24 -17.13
N GLU A 38 -2.59 8.50 -17.04
CA GLU A 38 -3.13 9.86 -17.18
C GLU A 38 -2.84 10.73 -15.96
N ASN A 39 -2.88 10.16 -14.76
CA ASN A 39 -2.71 10.91 -13.53
C ASN A 39 -1.65 10.27 -12.64
N PRO A 40 -0.41 10.81 -12.62
CA PRO A 40 0.66 10.27 -11.79
C PRO A 40 0.42 10.41 -10.29
N ASN A 41 -0.56 11.20 -9.86
CA ASN A 41 -0.87 11.36 -8.44
C ASN A 41 -1.37 10.06 -7.79
N VAL A 42 -1.91 9.12 -8.58
CA VAL A 42 -2.32 7.81 -8.04
C VAL A 42 -1.13 7.03 -7.48
N ILE A 43 0.07 7.24 -8.03
CA ILE A 43 1.29 6.61 -7.52
C ILE A 43 1.57 7.08 -6.09
N SER A 44 1.45 8.38 -5.83
CA SER A 44 1.62 8.93 -4.48
C SER A 44 0.61 8.34 -3.50
N GLY A 45 -0.64 8.18 -3.92
CA GLY A 45 -1.68 7.58 -3.08
C GLY A 45 -1.35 6.15 -2.69
N VAL A 46 -0.90 5.34 -3.65
CA VAL A 46 -0.52 3.95 -3.40
C VAL A 46 0.69 3.88 -2.47
N LYS A 47 1.69 4.74 -2.66
CA LYS A 47 2.85 4.80 -1.77
C LYS A 47 2.46 5.13 -0.34
N LYS A 48 1.52 6.05 -0.15
CA LYS A 48 1.00 6.40 1.18
C LYS A 48 0.29 5.21 1.83
N ASP A 49 -0.49 4.49 1.06
CA ASP A 49 -1.18 3.30 1.57
C ASP A 49 -0.19 2.21 1.99
N ILE A 50 0.86 1.98 1.20
CA ILE A 50 1.93 1.05 1.54
C ILE A 50 2.59 1.47 2.85
N ALA A 51 2.90 2.76 3.01
CA ALA A 51 3.52 3.27 4.22
C ALA A 51 2.63 3.06 5.45
N ARG A 52 1.33 3.30 5.31
CA ARG A 52 0.35 3.08 6.40
C ARG A 52 0.28 1.62 6.81
N VAL A 53 0.19 0.71 5.84
CA VAL A 53 0.14 -0.72 6.13
C VAL A 53 1.43 -1.18 6.81
N LYS A 54 2.58 -0.76 6.32
CA LYS A 54 3.88 -1.08 6.93
C LYS A 54 3.96 -0.56 8.36
N THR A 55 3.47 0.64 8.61
CA THR A 55 3.48 1.25 9.94
C THR A 55 2.67 0.42 10.92
N VAL A 56 1.47 -0.03 10.54
CA VAL A 56 0.62 -0.85 11.40
C VAL A 56 1.28 -2.20 11.67
N ILE A 57 1.84 -2.83 10.66
CA ILE A 57 2.55 -4.10 10.81
C ILE A 57 3.70 -3.94 11.82
N ARG A 58 4.49 -2.88 11.66
CA ARG A 58 5.62 -2.59 12.55
C ARG A 58 5.17 -2.35 13.98
N GLU A 59 4.09 -1.60 14.18
CA GLU A 59 3.53 -1.36 15.51
C GLU A 59 3.12 -2.66 16.19
N ARG A 60 2.52 -3.58 15.46
CA ARG A 60 2.12 -4.88 15.99
C ARG A 60 3.30 -5.73 16.38
N GLU A 61 4.37 -5.71 15.61
CA GLU A 61 5.61 -6.43 15.93
C GLU A 61 6.24 -5.88 17.22
N ILE A 62 6.25 -4.57 17.38
CA ILE A 62 6.82 -3.93 18.58
C ILE A 62 6.01 -4.26 19.82
N LYS A 63 4.69 -4.32 19.70
CA LYS A 63 3.80 -4.60 20.83
C LYS A 63 3.68 -6.08 21.17
N ALA A 64 4.06 -6.94 20.27
CA ALA A 64 4.07 -8.38 20.53
C ALA A 64 5.25 -8.77 21.43
#